data_c35413925d6eaff4c78df0aa61d69436
#
_entry.id   c35413925d6eaff4c78df0aa61d69436
#
_cell.length_a   1.000
_cell.length_b   1.000
_cell.length_c   1.000
_cell.angle_alpha   90.00
_cell.angle_beta   90.00
_cell.angle_gamma   90.00
#
_symmetry.space_group_name_H-M   'P 1'
#
loop_
_entity.id
_entity.type
_entity.pdbx_description
1 polymer ?
#
loop_
_entity_poly.entity_id
_entity_poly.type
_entity_poly.pdbx_seq_one_letter_code
_entity_poly.pdbx_strand_id
1 'polypeptide(L)'
;MFQDLYRFLRTGGLKVYSLGQQDKICTDPFVFIYEAGTEDTSSSKNLKKESIELWVFYPFNEYSKVEDYIKQVENTIKKFGKLRKNYDKYAIEIDNDMKAYYTKLSYFRYVYREGGR
;
A
#
# COMPACT_ATOMS: atom_id res chain seq x y z
N MET A 1 13.06 1.35 -1.27
CA MET A 1 11.93 0.41 -1.31
C MET A 1 10.77 0.83 -2.20
N PHE A 2 10.40 2.10 -2.18
CA PHE A 2 9.25 2.59 -2.95
C PHE A 2 9.31 2.19 -4.42
N GLN A 3 10.45 2.43 -5.08
CA GLN A 3 10.57 2.17 -6.52
C GLN A 3 10.47 0.69 -6.86
N ASP A 4 11.06 -0.18 -6.04
CA ASP A 4 10.97 -1.62 -6.25
C ASP A 4 9.53 -2.10 -6.13
N LEU A 5 8.83 -1.64 -5.09
CA LEU A 5 7.43 -1.98 -4.87
C LEU A 5 6.56 -1.43 -6.01
N TYR A 6 6.78 -0.19 -6.39
CA TYR A 6 6.04 0.47 -7.46
C TYR A 6 6.15 -0.34 -8.76
N ARG A 7 7.36 -0.72 -9.15
CA ARG A 7 7.59 -1.51 -10.35
C ARG A 7 6.96 -2.89 -10.26
N PHE A 8 7.09 -3.52 -9.09
CA PHE A 8 6.55 -4.86 -8.89
C PHE A 8 5.02 -4.87 -9.04
N LEU A 9 4.35 -3.91 -8.42
CA LEU A 9 2.89 -3.82 -8.50
C LEU A 9 2.43 -3.53 -9.92
N ARG A 10 3.11 -2.63 -10.62
CA ARG A 10 2.77 -2.31 -12.01
C ARG A 10 2.97 -3.50 -12.93
N THR A 11 4.05 -4.23 -12.76
CA THR A 11 4.34 -5.46 -13.52
C THR A 11 3.25 -6.50 -13.26
N GLY A 12 2.71 -6.52 -12.06
CA GLY A 12 1.59 -7.40 -11.70
C GLY A 12 0.24 -6.97 -12.24
N GLY A 13 0.18 -5.88 -13.03
CA GLY A 13 -1.05 -5.44 -13.68
C GLY A 13 -1.86 -4.41 -12.92
N LEU A 14 -1.34 -3.87 -11.82
CA LEU A 14 -2.05 -2.86 -11.04
C LEU A 14 -1.71 -1.45 -11.53
N LYS A 15 -2.68 -0.54 -11.49
CA LYS A 15 -2.41 0.88 -11.63
C LYS A 15 -1.93 1.41 -10.30
N VAL A 16 -0.77 2.03 -10.29
CA VAL A 16 -0.13 2.50 -9.06
C VAL A 16 0.27 3.96 -9.23
N TYR A 17 -0.04 4.76 -8.22
CA TYR A 17 0.33 6.17 -8.18
C TYR A 17 1.10 6.46 -6.89
N SER A 18 1.95 7.47 -6.94
CA SER A 18 2.53 8.05 -5.75
C SER A 18 1.62 9.15 -5.21
N LEU A 19 1.91 9.59 -3.99
CA LEU A 19 1.12 10.63 -3.36
C LEU A 19 1.07 11.89 -4.23
N GLY A 20 -0.13 12.39 -4.46
CA GLY A 20 -0.34 13.60 -5.24
C GLY A 20 -0.48 13.41 -6.75
N GLN A 21 -0.27 12.21 -7.26
CA GLN A 21 -0.38 11.95 -8.70
C GLN A 21 -1.81 11.80 -9.19
N GLN A 22 -2.76 11.50 -8.31
CA GLN A 22 -4.13 11.26 -8.69
C GLN A 22 -5.07 12.07 -7.80
N ASP A 23 -5.78 13.01 -8.39
CA ASP A 23 -6.74 13.87 -7.69
C ASP A 23 -8.10 13.93 -8.38
N LYS A 24 -8.31 13.09 -9.40
CA LYS A 24 -9.52 13.07 -10.20
C LYS A 24 -10.49 12.00 -9.72
N ILE A 25 -11.73 12.06 -10.23
CA ILE A 25 -12.72 11.01 -10.00
C ILE A 25 -12.13 9.66 -10.40
N CYS A 26 -12.33 8.68 -9.53
CA CYS A 26 -11.85 7.33 -9.76
C CYS A 26 -12.70 6.65 -10.82
N THR A 27 -12.13 6.37 -11.97
CA THR A 27 -12.80 5.66 -13.06
C THR A 27 -12.33 4.22 -13.19
N ASP A 28 -11.12 3.93 -12.74
CA ASP A 28 -10.54 2.59 -12.71
C ASP A 28 -9.94 2.32 -11.35
N PRO A 29 -9.88 1.06 -10.91
CA PRO A 29 -9.22 0.73 -9.65
C PRO A 29 -7.74 1.11 -9.69
N PHE A 30 -7.23 1.61 -8.56
CA PHE A 30 -5.81 1.94 -8.47
C PHE A 30 -5.34 1.88 -7.02
N VAL A 31 -4.03 1.94 -6.86
CA VAL A 31 -3.36 1.87 -5.57
C VAL A 31 -2.43 3.07 -5.42
N PHE A 32 -2.47 3.73 -4.26
CA PHE A 32 -1.44 4.66 -3.83
C PHE A 32 -0.44 3.94 -2.96
N ILE A 33 0.83 4.25 -3.12
CA ILE A 33 1.86 3.86 -2.17
C ILE A 33 2.18 5.08 -1.31
N TYR A 34 1.98 4.93 -0.01
CA TYR A 34 2.27 5.97 0.98
C TYR A 34 3.36 5.46 1.91
N GLU A 35 4.50 6.14 1.93
CA GLU A 35 5.60 5.80 2.82
C GLU A 35 5.30 6.40 4.19
N ALA A 36 4.94 5.55 5.13
CA ALA A 36 4.46 5.99 6.45
C ALA A 36 5.57 6.31 7.44
N GLY A 37 6.83 6.09 7.03
CA GLY A 37 7.97 6.49 7.82
C GLY A 37 8.84 5.35 8.28
N THR A 38 9.92 5.73 8.94
CA THR A 38 10.91 4.80 9.48
C THR A 38 11.07 5.10 10.95
N GLU A 39 11.10 4.07 11.77
CA GLU A 39 11.28 4.22 13.20
C GLU A 39 12.35 3.29 13.75
N ASP A 40 12.93 3.67 14.89
CA ASP A 40 13.91 2.84 15.58
C ASP A 40 13.22 1.64 16.21
N THR A 41 13.95 0.55 16.30
CA THR A 41 13.50 -0.61 17.07
C THR A 41 14.20 -0.62 18.43
N SER A 42 13.60 -1.31 19.39
CA SER A 42 14.19 -1.46 20.72
C SER A 42 15.33 -2.47 20.74
N SER A 43 15.46 -3.28 19.70
CA SER A 43 16.42 -4.38 19.70
C SER A 43 17.80 -4.01 19.18
N SER A 44 17.92 -2.94 18.39
CA SER A 44 19.21 -2.54 17.82
C SER A 44 19.14 -1.11 17.29
N LYS A 45 20.23 -0.35 17.47
CA LYS A 45 20.37 0.98 16.89
C LYS A 45 20.30 0.97 15.37
N ASN A 46 20.77 -0.11 14.76
CA ASN A 46 20.89 -0.19 13.31
C ASN A 46 19.68 -0.83 12.66
N LEU A 47 18.81 -1.43 13.45
CA LEU A 47 17.61 -2.06 12.91
C LEU A 47 16.46 -1.07 12.94
N LYS A 48 15.98 -0.75 11.76
CA LYS A 48 14.86 0.19 11.59
C LYS A 48 13.64 -0.56 11.08
N LYS A 49 12.47 -0.06 11.48
CA LYS A 49 11.20 -0.52 10.96
C LYS A 49 10.70 0.49 9.94
N GLU A 50 10.62 0.09 8.69
CA GLU A 50 10.03 0.91 7.63
C GLU A 50 8.57 0.50 7.45
N SER A 51 7.69 1.48 7.51
CA SER A 51 6.24 1.26 7.34
C SER A 51 5.76 1.88 6.05
N ILE A 52 4.84 1.18 5.41
CA ILE A 52 4.24 1.62 4.17
C ILE A 52 2.75 1.32 4.20
N GLU A 53 1.95 2.19 3.61
CA GLU A 53 0.53 1.95 3.45
C GLU A 53 0.20 1.85 1.97
N LEU A 54 -0.67 0.93 1.63
CA LEU A 54 -1.26 0.86 0.31
C LEU A 54 -2.70 1.33 0.43
N TRP A 55 -3.01 2.45 -0.19
CA TRP A 55 -4.36 2.97 -0.23
C TRP A 55 -4.99 2.46 -1.52
N VAL A 56 -5.99 1.59 -1.37
CA VAL A 56 -6.61 0.88 -2.48
C VAL A 56 -7.93 1.56 -2.80
N PHE A 57 -8.11 1.99 -4.04
CA PHE A 57 -9.31 2.70 -4.49
C PHE A 57 -10.05 1.89 -5.54
N TYR A 58 -11.37 1.90 -5.47
CA TYR A 58 -12.24 1.21 -6.41
C TYR A 58 -13.46 2.07 -6.73
N PRO A 59 -13.84 2.21 -8.03
CA PRO A 59 -14.97 3.05 -8.42
C PRO A 59 -16.30 2.64 -7.77
N PHE A 60 -17.21 3.60 -7.59
CA PHE A 60 -18.49 3.40 -6.92
C PHE A 60 -19.41 2.36 -7.57
N ASN A 61 -19.26 2.10 -8.83
CA ASN A 61 -20.26 1.34 -9.57
C ASN A 61 -20.38 -0.14 -9.19
N GLU A 62 -19.40 -0.73 -8.48
CA GLU A 62 -19.42 -2.16 -8.22
C GLU A 62 -18.84 -2.52 -6.85
N TYR A 63 -19.60 -2.22 -5.81
CA TYR A 63 -19.15 -2.52 -4.44
C TYR A 63 -18.79 -3.99 -4.24
N SER A 64 -19.55 -4.89 -4.86
CA SER A 64 -19.31 -6.34 -4.71
C SER A 64 -17.92 -6.80 -5.18
N LYS A 65 -17.26 -6.00 -6.02
CA LYS A 65 -15.93 -6.32 -6.54
C LYS A 65 -14.80 -5.71 -5.73
N VAL A 66 -15.11 -4.86 -4.76
CA VAL A 66 -14.07 -4.16 -3.98
C VAL A 66 -13.20 -5.16 -3.22
N GLU A 67 -13.81 -6.11 -2.55
CA GLU A 67 -13.05 -7.09 -1.77
C GLU A 67 -12.19 -7.99 -2.65
N ASP A 68 -12.67 -8.36 -3.83
CA ASP A 68 -11.88 -9.15 -4.77
C ASP A 68 -10.65 -8.38 -5.23
N TYR A 69 -10.81 -7.09 -5.48
CA TYR A 69 -9.69 -6.24 -5.86
C TYR A 69 -8.68 -6.10 -4.71
N ILE A 70 -9.16 -5.90 -3.49
CA ILE A 70 -8.30 -5.81 -2.31
C ILE A 70 -7.49 -7.10 -2.16
N LYS A 71 -8.13 -8.26 -2.33
CA LYS A 71 -7.43 -9.55 -2.26
C LYS A 71 -6.39 -9.68 -3.37
N GLN A 72 -6.68 -9.19 -4.55
CA GLN A 72 -5.71 -9.18 -5.65
C GLN A 72 -4.48 -8.36 -5.28
N VAL A 73 -4.69 -7.19 -4.69
CA VAL A 73 -3.59 -6.34 -4.23
C VAL A 73 -2.78 -7.05 -3.14
N GLU A 74 -3.46 -7.62 -2.15
CA GLU A 74 -2.80 -8.35 -1.07
C GLU A 74 -1.97 -9.53 -1.59
N ASN A 75 -2.53 -10.28 -2.54
CA ASN A 75 -1.81 -11.41 -3.13
C ASN A 75 -0.58 -10.96 -3.91
N THR A 76 -0.69 -9.84 -4.59
CA THR A 76 0.45 -9.28 -5.34
C THR A 76 1.56 -8.85 -4.38
N ILE A 77 1.21 -8.21 -3.26
CA ILE A 77 2.18 -7.84 -2.23
C ILE A 77 2.83 -9.08 -1.63
N LYS A 78 2.06 -10.12 -1.39
CA LYS A 78 2.59 -11.38 -0.84
C LYS A 78 3.65 -11.98 -1.77
N LYS A 79 3.44 -11.91 -3.07
CA LYS A 79 4.42 -12.39 -4.06
C LYS A 79 5.69 -11.55 -4.08
N PHE A 80 5.58 -10.27 -3.74
CA PHE A 80 6.76 -9.41 -3.60
C PHE A 80 7.71 -9.93 -2.53
N GLY A 81 7.17 -10.47 -1.45
CA GLY A 81 7.92 -11.23 -0.45
C GLY A 81 8.78 -10.43 0.51
N LYS A 82 8.77 -9.11 0.42
CA LYS A 82 9.63 -8.24 1.23
C LYS A 82 8.89 -7.47 2.32
N LEU A 83 7.58 -7.62 2.39
CA LEU A 83 6.74 -6.88 3.32
C LEU A 83 5.90 -7.82 4.16
N ARG A 84 5.64 -7.40 5.40
CA ARG A 84 4.77 -8.10 6.34
C ARG A 84 3.57 -7.23 6.66
N LYS A 85 2.42 -7.84 6.86
CA LYS A 85 1.23 -7.10 7.30
C LYS A 85 1.36 -6.66 8.73
N ASN A 86 0.91 -5.44 9.04
CA ASN A 86 0.78 -4.98 10.41
C ASN A 86 -0.44 -5.61 11.09
N TYR A 87 -1.53 -5.77 10.34
CA TYR A 87 -2.76 -6.37 10.86
C TYR A 87 -3.61 -6.92 9.72
N ASP A 88 -4.50 -7.87 10.05
CA ASP A 88 -5.32 -8.56 9.05
C ASP A 88 -6.64 -7.86 8.74
N LYS A 89 -7.03 -6.89 9.55
CA LYS A 89 -8.29 -6.21 9.38
C LYS A 89 -8.14 -4.89 8.66
N TYR A 90 -9.12 -4.57 7.84
CA TYR A 90 -9.22 -3.28 7.20
C TYR A 90 -10.69 -2.87 7.15
N ALA A 91 -10.94 -1.57 6.97
CA ALA A 91 -12.29 -1.03 6.78
C ALA A 91 -12.41 -0.44 5.39
N ILE A 92 -13.53 -0.69 4.73
CA ILE A 92 -13.82 -0.07 3.44
C ILE A 92 -14.61 1.21 3.71
N GLU A 93 -14.07 2.32 3.24
CA GLU A 93 -14.66 3.64 3.43
C GLU A 93 -15.02 4.27 2.09
N ILE A 94 -15.67 5.41 2.14
CA ILE A 94 -16.13 6.14 0.95
C ILE A 94 -15.39 7.46 0.85
N ASP A 95 -14.87 7.73 -0.35
CA ASP A 95 -14.34 9.03 -0.72
C ASP A 95 -15.31 9.67 -1.72
N ASN A 96 -16.10 10.64 -1.27
CA ASN A 96 -17.11 11.27 -2.10
C ASN A 96 -16.53 12.16 -3.20
N ASP A 97 -15.37 12.73 -2.97
CA ASP A 97 -14.72 13.59 -3.96
C ASP A 97 -14.21 12.79 -5.15
N MET A 98 -13.64 11.64 -4.88
CA MET A 98 -13.15 10.73 -5.91
C MET A 98 -14.19 9.76 -6.42
N LYS A 99 -15.34 9.71 -5.75
CA LYS A 99 -16.42 8.74 -6.04
C LYS A 99 -15.90 7.32 -6.03
N ALA A 100 -15.24 6.97 -4.94
CA ALA A 100 -14.57 5.69 -4.80
C ALA A 100 -14.79 5.07 -3.42
N TYR A 101 -14.74 3.75 -3.39
CA TYR A 101 -14.50 3.01 -2.15
C TYR A 101 -13.00 2.93 -1.95
N TYR A 102 -12.54 3.03 -0.71
CA TYR A 102 -11.12 2.88 -0.46
C TYR A 102 -10.85 2.19 0.85
N THR A 103 -9.66 1.64 0.96
CA THR A 103 -9.16 1.09 2.20
C THR A 103 -7.65 1.32 2.28
N LYS A 104 -7.10 1.21 3.49
CA LYS A 104 -5.67 1.34 3.73
C LYS A 104 -5.14 0.02 4.23
N LEU A 105 -4.20 -0.55 3.52
CA LEU A 105 -3.51 -1.76 3.91
C LEU A 105 -2.13 -1.37 4.44
N SER A 106 -1.82 -1.76 5.66
CA SER A 106 -0.57 -1.37 6.32
C SER A 106 0.42 -2.52 6.34
N TYR A 107 1.64 -2.22 5.90
CA TYR A 107 2.73 -3.18 5.82
C TYR A 107 4.00 -2.59 6.41
N PHE A 108 4.95 -3.46 6.72
CA PHE A 108 6.23 -3.04 7.24
C PHE A 108 7.32 -4.02 6.83
N ARG A 109 8.58 -3.57 6.97
CA ARG A 109 9.76 -4.43 6.92
C ARG A 109 10.80 -3.92 7.88
N TYR A 110 11.73 -4.79 8.26
CA TYR A 110 12.91 -4.38 9.02
C TYR A 110 14.10 -4.24 8.07
N VAL A 111 14.87 -3.20 8.26
CA VAL A 111 16.09 -2.97 7.48
C VAL A 111 17.22 -2.61 8.42
N TYR A 112 18.42 -3.09 8.11
CA TYR A 112 19.61 -2.65 8.78
C TYR A 112 20.15 -1.43 8.07
N ARG A 113 20.37 -0.39 8.86
CA ARG A 113 21.06 0.79 8.37
C ARG A 113 22.41 0.83 9.01
N GLU A 114 23.42 0.93 8.16
CA GLU A 114 24.77 0.90 8.64
C GLU A 114 25.06 2.02 9.59
N GLY A 115 25.51 1.59 10.72
CA GLY A 115 26.44 2.27 11.51
C GLY A 115 26.01 3.52 12.23
N GLY A 116 24.78 3.78 12.38
CA GLY A 116 24.50 5.10 12.91
C GLY A 116 25.34 6.15 12.20
N ARG A 117 25.69 5.89 11.01
CA ARG A 117 26.46 6.81 10.15
C ARG A 117 25.61 7.90 9.65
#